data_5ca152ee9d3907dd88a6279499a869f7
#
_entry.id   5ca152ee9d3907dd88a6279499a869f7
#
_cell.length_a   1.000
_cell.length_b   1.000
_cell.length_c   1.000
_cell.angle_alpha   90.00
_cell.angle_beta   90.00
_cell.angle_gamma   90.00
#
_symmetry.space_group_name_H-M   'P 1'
#
loop_
_entity.id
_entity.type
_entity.pdbx_description
1 polymer ?
#
loop_
_entity_poly.entity_id
_entity_poly.type
_entity_poly.pdbx_seq_one_letter_code
_entity_poly.pdbx_strand_id
1 'polypeptide(L)'
;MLVTSFGSGSNGNAFLVQSGTTSLLIDAGVPIRLLRSGLKHAGVDDRQLTAALISHEHVDHVRSLPQLLKYQTAQWMGTDGTIRALRSTGAEWSRIQPGLSFAVNTLTVTPISVSHDAEEPVGFLIQEGDVRAGIFTDLGESNADVCSALRGATLIVLESNYDERMLQAGPYPAHLKRRIRGPLGHLGNHACAELLAGHVGEQTAEVWLAHLSEKNNRPEIARISTELRLTGCAAPPIVTTVPRFGSSISWDSDQIRKHPRQATLF
;
A
#
# COMPACT_ATOMS: atom_id res chain seq x y z
N MET A 1 -8.15 -12.18 7.96
CA MET A 1 -7.78 -11.25 6.84
C MET A 1 -6.49 -11.74 6.19
N LEU A 2 -6.50 -11.89 4.87
CA LEU A 2 -5.31 -12.22 4.08
C LEU A 2 -4.99 -11.04 3.16
N VAL A 3 -3.77 -10.52 3.22
CA VAL A 3 -3.28 -9.44 2.33
C VAL A 3 -2.21 -10.00 1.43
N THR A 4 -2.33 -9.80 0.12
CA THR A 4 -1.35 -10.25 -0.87
C THR A 4 -0.94 -9.08 -1.76
N SER A 5 0.37 -8.86 -1.94
CA SER A 5 0.89 -7.91 -2.93
C SER A 5 1.24 -8.65 -4.22
N PHE A 6 0.82 -8.10 -5.36
CA PHE A 6 1.19 -8.57 -6.70
C PHE A 6 2.34 -7.77 -7.31
N GLY A 7 2.76 -6.74 -6.62
CA GLY A 7 3.87 -5.85 -6.96
C GLY A 7 3.67 -4.46 -6.39
N SER A 8 4.78 -3.77 -6.09
CA SER A 8 4.76 -2.38 -5.65
C SER A 8 6.02 -1.64 -6.08
N GLY A 9 5.82 -0.51 -6.77
CA GLY A 9 6.85 0.39 -7.27
C GLY A 9 6.38 1.19 -8.48
N SER A 10 7.19 2.10 -8.98
CA SER A 10 6.88 2.99 -10.12
C SER A 10 6.49 2.26 -11.42
N ASN A 11 6.61 0.94 -11.46
CA ASN A 11 6.20 0.10 -12.58
C ASN A 11 4.80 -0.50 -12.39
N GLY A 12 4.23 -0.43 -11.19
CA GLY A 12 2.85 -0.83 -10.90
C GLY A 12 2.65 -1.30 -9.47
N ASN A 13 1.52 -0.92 -8.91
CA ASN A 13 1.07 -1.26 -7.57
C ASN A 13 -0.24 -2.04 -7.67
N ALA A 14 -0.35 -3.14 -6.93
CA ALA A 14 -1.61 -3.87 -6.75
C ALA A 14 -1.55 -4.75 -5.50
N PHE A 15 -2.58 -4.63 -4.67
CA PHE A 15 -2.77 -5.44 -3.47
C PHE A 15 -4.15 -6.08 -3.47
N LEU A 16 -4.24 -7.29 -2.96
CA LEU A 16 -5.50 -8.00 -2.75
C LEU A 16 -5.71 -8.19 -1.25
N VAL A 17 -6.87 -7.82 -0.76
CA VAL A 17 -7.32 -8.10 0.60
C VAL A 17 -8.50 -9.05 0.56
N GLN A 18 -8.38 -10.19 1.25
CA GLN A 18 -9.40 -11.23 1.29
C GLN A 18 -9.89 -11.46 2.73
N SER A 19 -11.20 -11.64 2.88
CA SER A 19 -11.87 -12.04 4.10
C SER A 19 -13.12 -12.84 3.79
N GLY A 20 -13.16 -14.11 4.17
CA GLY A 20 -14.23 -15.02 3.77
C GLY A 20 -14.42 -15.07 2.26
N THR A 21 -15.58 -14.66 1.77
CA THR A 21 -15.88 -14.57 0.33
C THR A 21 -15.58 -13.20 -0.27
N THR A 22 -15.08 -12.24 0.52
CA THR A 22 -14.77 -10.89 0.07
C THR A 22 -13.39 -10.85 -0.55
N SER A 23 -13.28 -10.30 -1.76
CA SER A 23 -12.04 -10.05 -2.48
C SER A 23 -11.99 -8.58 -2.89
N LEU A 24 -11.15 -7.80 -2.22
CA LEU A 24 -10.98 -6.36 -2.42
C LEU A 24 -9.63 -6.11 -3.08
N LEU A 25 -9.65 -5.60 -4.32
CA LEU A 25 -8.44 -5.17 -5.02
C LEU A 25 -8.14 -3.71 -4.68
N ILE A 26 -6.89 -3.39 -4.35
CA ILE A 26 -6.38 -2.03 -4.17
C ILE A 26 -5.39 -1.77 -5.28
N ASP A 27 -5.72 -0.82 -6.12
CA ASP A 27 -5.02 -0.46 -7.35
C ASP A 27 -4.91 -1.59 -8.38
N ALA A 28 -4.65 -1.20 -9.63
CA ALA A 28 -4.53 -2.09 -10.77
C ALA A 28 -3.35 -1.67 -11.68
N GLY A 29 -2.24 -1.28 -11.04
CA GLY A 29 -1.09 -0.72 -11.75
C GLY A 29 -0.14 -1.75 -12.32
N VAL A 30 -0.12 -2.98 -11.80
CA VAL A 30 0.71 -4.06 -12.35
C VAL A 30 0.20 -4.51 -13.71
N PRO A 31 1.07 -4.99 -14.64
CA PRO A 31 0.62 -5.48 -15.94
C PRO A 31 -0.48 -6.53 -15.84
N ILE A 32 -1.51 -6.44 -16.67
CA ILE A 32 -2.74 -7.27 -16.59
C ILE A 32 -2.47 -8.77 -16.54
N ARG A 33 -1.44 -9.26 -17.24
CA ARG A 33 -1.07 -10.69 -17.22
C ARG A 33 -0.59 -11.12 -15.82
N LEU A 34 0.21 -10.27 -15.18
CA LEU A 34 0.72 -10.52 -13.81
C LEU A 34 -0.42 -10.40 -12.79
N LEU A 35 -1.27 -9.39 -12.93
CA LEU A 35 -2.43 -9.21 -12.06
C LEU A 35 -3.35 -10.44 -12.10
N ARG A 36 -3.74 -10.90 -13.30
CA ARG A 36 -4.58 -12.10 -13.46
C ARG A 36 -3.92 -13.37 -12.95
N SER A 37 -2.62 -13.52 -13.20
CA SER A 37 -1.86 -14.65 -12.66
C SER A 37 -1.85 -14.61 -11.12
N GLY A 38 -1.61 -13.44 -10.52
CA GLY A 38 -1.63 -13.26 -9.07
C GLY A 38 -3.00 -13.55 -8.46
N LEU A 39 -4.07 -12.99 -9.01
CA LEU A 39 -5.45 -13.27 -8.60
C LEU A 39 -5.76 -14.77 -8.65
N LYS A 40 -5.42 -15.42 -9.76
CA LYS A 40 -5.62 -16.87 -9.91
C LYS A 40 -4.86 -17.69 -8.85
N HIS A 41 -3.60 -17.33 -8.53
CA HIS A 41 -2.83 -17.99 -7.47
C HIS A 41 -3.44 -17.75 -6.09
N ALA A 42 -4.07 -16.58 -5.88
CA ALA A 42 -4.82 -16.28 -4.66
C ALA A 42 -6.23 -16.92 -4.64
N GLY A 43 -6.57 -17.74 -5.64
CA GLY A 43 -7.88 -18.41 -5.73
C GLY A 43 -9.03 -17.47 -6.15
N VAL A 44 -8.74 -16.32 -6.73
CA VAL A 44 -9.72 -15.31 -7.15
C VAL A 44 -9.79 -15.22 -8.67
N ASP A 45 -10.99 -15.38 -9.25
CA ASP A 45 -11.25 -14.99 -10.63
C ASP A 45 -11.37 -13.45 -10.68
N ASP A 46 -10.74 -12.81 -11.67
CA ASP A 46 -10.81 -11.34 -11.82
C ASP A 46 -12.25 -10.86 -12.06
N ARG A 47 -13.15 -11.73 -12.47
CA ARG A 47 -14.60 -11.47 -12.63
C ARG A 47 -15.40 -11.57 -11.32
N GLN A 48 -14.78 -12.03 -10.25
CA GLN A 48 -15.42 -12.26 -8.95
C GLN A 48 -14.90 -11.33 -7.85
N LEU A 49 -14.15 -10.30 -8.23
CA LEU A 49 -13.77 -9.26 -7.29
C LEU A 49 -15.03 -8.61 -6.71
N THR A 50 -15.09 -8.49 -5.39
CA THR A 50 -16.21 -7.82 -4.70
C THR A 50 -16.17 -6.33 -4.97
N ALA A 51 -14.99 -5.72 -4.79
CA ALA A 51 -14.76 -4.31 -5.08
C ALA A 51 -13.30 -4.07 -5.48
N ALA A 52 -13.07 -2.94 -6.13
CA ALA A 52 -11.74 -2.43 -6.46
C ALA A 52 -11.64 -0.95 -6.05
N LEU A 53 -10.67 -0.64 -5.21
CA LEU A 53 -10.36 0.70 -4.73
C LEU A 53 -9.19 1.25 -5.52
N ILE A 54 -9.33 2.46 -6.04
CA ILE A 54 -8.25 3.17 -6.71
C ILE A 54 -7.78 4.30 -5.82
N SER A 55 -6.51 4.26 -5.46
CA SER A 55 -5.88 5.26 -4.57
C SER A 55 -5.75 6.62 -5.26
N HIS A 56 -5.32 6.63 -6.51
CA HIS A 56 -5.21 7.81 -7.37
C HIS A 56 -5.01 7.42 -8.85
N GLU A 57 -4.97 8.42 -9.74
CA GLU A 57 -5.02 8.24 -11.20
C GLU A 57 -3.69 7.95 -11.89
N HIS A 58 -2.55 7.92 -11.21
CA HIS A 58 -1.27 7.68 -11.86
C HIS A 58 -1.20 6.30 -12.54
N VAL A 59 -0.46 6.23 -13.64
CA VAL A 59 -0.43 5.07 -14.52
C VAL A 59 0.01 3.77 -13.82
N ASP A 60 0.87 3.87 -12.83
CA ASP A 60 1.34 2.75 -12.01
C ASP A 60 0.33 2.30 -10.95
N HIS A 61 -0.84 2.93 -10.88
CA HIS A 61 -2.00 2.52 -10.08
C HIS A 61 -3.19 2.07 -10.93
N VAL A 62 -3.25 2.48 -12.22
CA VAL A 62 -4.42 2.24 -13.08
C VAL A 62 -4.12 1.58 -14.41
N ARG A 63 -2.87 1.17 -14.68
CA ARG A 63 -2.44 0.61 -15.98
C ARG A 63 -3.34 -0.49 -16.52
N SER A 64 -3.79 -1.40 -15.67
CA SER A 64 -4.62 -2.54 -16.05
C SER A 64 -6.13 -2.27 -15.92
N LEU A 65 -6.52 -1.10 -15.43
CA LEU A 65 -7.93 -0.71 -15.25
C LEU A 65 -8.75 -0.85 -16.54
N PRO A 66 -8.32 -0.36 -17.72
CA PRO A 66 -9.12 -0.50 -18.95
C PRO A 66 -9.39 -1.96 -19.38
N GLN A 67 -8.47 -2.89 -19.05
CA GLN A 67 -8.65 -4.31 -19.36
C GLN A 67 -9.55 -5.01 -18.33
N LEU A 68 -9.53 -4.57 -17.08
CA LEU A 68 -10.40 -5.09 -16.05
C LEU A 68 -11.85 -4.63 -16.29
N LEU A 69 -12.08 -3.38 -16.62
CA LEU A 69 -13.42 -2.82 -16.87
C LEU A 69 -14.20 -3.53 -17.99
N LYS A 70 -13.53 -4.19 -18.92
CA LYS A 70 -14.21 -4.89 -20.03
C LYS A 70 -15.04 -6.10 -19.61
N TYR A 71 -14.71 -6.71 -18.47
CA TYR A 71 -15.26 -8.02 -18.08
C TYR A 71 -15.69 -8.10 -16.62
N GLN A 72 -15.74 -6.96 -15.91
CA GLN A 72 -15.85 -6.95 -14.46
C GLN A 72 -17.22 -6.51 -13.96
N THR A 73 -17.66 -7.20 -12.91
CA THR A 73 -18.82 -6.84 -12.09
C THR A 73 -18.42 -6.20 -10.76
N ALA A 74 -17.13 -5.98 -10.50
CA ALA A 74 -16.65 -5.36 -9.28
C ALA A 74 -17.18 -3.94 -9.11
N GLN A 75 -17.47 -3.56 -7.89
CA GLN A 75 -17.76 -2.17 -7.54
C GLN A 75 -16.47 -1.36 -7.56
N TRP A 76 -16.33 -0.47 -8.55
CA TRP A 76 -15.17 0.43 -8.67
C TRP A 76 -15.36 1.64 -7.77
N MET A 77 -14.34 1.94 -6.95
CA MET A 77 -14.43 2.98 -5.94
C MET A 77 -13.21 3.90 -6.00
N GLY A 78 -13.44 5.20 -5.89
CA GLY A 78 -12.38 6.22 -5.88
C GLY A 78 -12.90 7.53 -5.30
N THR A 79 -11.98 8.46 -4.99
CA THR A 79 -12.33 9.83 -4.58
C THR A 79 -12.90 10.61 -5.76
N ASP A 80 -13.55 11.75 -5.50
CA ASP A 80 -14.08 12.62 -6.57
C ASP A 80 -12.99 13.11 -7.52
N GLY A 81 -11.78 13.41 -7.02
CA GLY A 81 -10.63 13.80 -7.82
C GLY A 81 -10.18 12.66 -8.74
N THR A 82 -9.93 11.48 -8.18
CA THR A 82 -9.55 10.28 -8.94
C THR A 82 -10.59 9.94 -10.01
N ILE A 83 -11.89 9.96 -9.68
CA ILE A 83 -12.98 9.69 -10.63
C ILE A 83 -12.98 10.72 -11.78
N ARG A 84 -12.82 12.01 -11.48
CA ARG A 84 -12.74 13.04 -12.53
C ARG A 84 -11.57 12.80 -13.48
N ALA A 85 -10.40 12.45 -12.96
CA ALA A 85 -9.22 12.15 -13.76
C ALA A 85 -9.41 10.92 -14.65
N LEU A 86 -10.14 9.90 -14.15
CA LEU A 86 -10.38 8.62 -14.83
C LEU A 86 -11.71 8.57 -15.61
N ARG A 87 -12.44 9.68 -15.76
CA ARG A 87 -13.75 9.73 -16.45
C ARG A 87 -13.76 9.14 -17.86
N SER A 88 -12.64 9.21 -18.57
CA SER A 88 -12.51 8.66 -19.93
C SER A 88 -12.55 7.13 -19.98
N THR A 89 -12.47 6.44 -18.85
CA THR A 89 -12.53 4.97 -18.76
C THR A 89 -13.93 4.41 -19.00
N GLY A 90 -14.98 5.23 -18.83
CA GLY A 90 -16.38 4.81 -18.96
C GLY A 90 -16.86 3.88 -17.84
N ALA A 91 -16.13 3.76 -16.74
CA ALA A 91 -16.53 2.95 -15.59
C ALA A 91 -17.65 3.61 -14.79
N GLU A 92 -18.51 2.78 -14.21
CA GLU A 92 -19.43 3.22 -13.15
C GLU A 92 -18.66 3.23 -11.81
N TRP A 93 -18.56 4.41 -11.22
CA TRP A 93 -17.81 4.62 -10.00
C TRP A 93 -18.71 4.86 -8.81
N SER A 94 -18.38 4.23 -7.70
CA SER A 94 -18.87 4.60 -6.37
C SER A 94 -17.88 5.56 -5.72
N ARG A 95 -18.38 6.67 -5.21
CA ARG A 95 -17.56 7.70 -4.56
C ARG A 95 -17.19 7.28 -3.16
N ILE A 96 -15.93 7.49 -2.80
CA ILE A 96 -15.45 7.40 -1.43
C ILE A 96 -14.93 8.75 -0.99
N GLN A 97 -14.97 9.00 0.32
CA GLN A 97 -14.59 10.28 0.90
C GLN A 97 -13.46 10.06 1.92
N PRO A 98 -12.34 10.79 1.82
CA PRO A 98 -11.28 10.71 2.82
C PRO A 98 -11.83 10.93 4.24
N GLY A 99 -11.40 10.09 5.18
CA GLY A 99 -11.82 10.10 6.58
C GLY A 99 -13.19 9.45 6.87
N LEU A 100 -14.00 9.13 5.85
CA LEU A 100 -15.28 8.46 6.05
C LEU A 100 -15.18 6.95 5.76
N SER A 101 -15.40 6.16 6.80
CA SER A 101 -15.39 4.69 6.70
C SER A 101 -16.65 4.17 6.01
N PHE A 102 -16.50 3.12 5.22
CA PHE A 102 -17.58 2.37 4.60
C PHE A 102 -17.35 0.86 4.70
N ALA A 103 -18.39 0.07 4.54
CA ALA A 103 -18.32 -1.39 4.60
C ALA A 103 -18.23 -2.01 3.21
N VAL A 104 -17.36 -3.04 3.07
CA VAL A 104 -17.36 -3.99 1.96
C VAL A 104 -17.52 -5.38 2.59
N ASN A 105 -18.74 -5.87 2.68
CA ASN A 105 -19.11 -7.06 3.44
C ASN A 105 -18.62 -6.99 4.90
N THR A 106 -17.68 -7.87 5.29
CA THR A 106 -17.10 -7.93 6.65
C THR A 106 -15.97 -6.93 6.89
N LEU A 107 -15.46 -6.32 5.83
CA LEU A 107 -14.37 -5.35 5.91
C LEU A 107 -14.90 -3.94 6.10
N THR A 108 -14.31 -3.19 7.01
CA THR A 108 -14.46 -1.74 7.09
C THR A 108 -13.26 -1.08 6.45
N VAL A 109 -13.49 -0.19 5.50
CA VAL A 109 -12.46 0.54 4.76
C VAL A 109 -12.56 2.02 5.08
N THR A 110 -11.43 2.63 5.45
CA THR A 110 -11.31 4.08 5.66
C THR A 110 -10.26 4.63 4.71
N PRO A 111 -10.66 5.43 3.70
CA PRO A 111 -9.71 6.17 2.88
C PRO A 111 -9.05 7.27 3.73
N ILE A 112 -7.74 7.38 3.64
CA ILE A 112 -6.94 8.37 4.38
C ILE A 112 -6.21 9.25 3.35
N SER A 113 -6.40 10.57 3.40
CA SER A 113 -5.69 11.50 2.52
C SER A 113 -4.19 11.35 2.67
N VAL A 114 -3.47 11.31 1.56
CA VAL A 114 -2.00 11.29 1.50
C VAL A 114 -1.47 12.51 0.75
N SER A 115 -0.26 12.94 1.08
CA SER A 115 0.40 14.07 0.40
C SER A 115 1.11 13.54 -0.85
N HIS A 116 0.48 13.70 -2.01
CA HIS A 116 1.03 13.29 -3.30
C HIS A 116 0.54 14.20 -4.44
N ASP A 117 1.25 14.24 -5.57
CA ASP A 117 0.94 15.10 -6.71
C ASP A 117 -0.13 14.49 -7.64
N ALA A 118 -1.29 14.15 -7.07
CA ALA A 118 -2.47 13.65 -7.75
C ALA A 118 -3.71 14.47 -7.39
N GLU A 119 -4.85 14.24 -8.07
CA GLU A 119 -6.06 15.08 -7.91
C GLU A 119 -6.67 14.99 -6.48
N GLU A 120 -6.77 13.79 -5.92
CA GLU A 120 -7.28 13.58 -4.57
C GLU A 120 -6.81 12.20 -4.05
N PRO A 121 -5.49 12.05 -3.78
CA PRO A 121 -4.88 10.77 -3.47
C PRO A 121 -5.20 10.30 -2.06
N VAL A 122 -5.40 8.97 -1.92
CA VAL A 122 -5.67 8.32 -0.64
C VAL A 122 -4.85 7.03 -0.47
N GLY A 123 -4.47 6.73 0.77
CA GLY A 123 -4.18 5.38 1.20
C GLY A 123 -5.41 4.77 1.87
N PHE A 124 -5.30 3.52 2.33
CA PHE A 124 -6.44 2.79 2.89
C PHE A 124 -6.09 2.15 4.22
N LEU A 125 -6.93 2.36 5.22
CA LEU A 125 -6.97 1.56 6.44
C LEU A 125 -8.13 0.56 6.31
N ILE A 126 -7.81 -0.75 6.36
CA ILE A 126 -8.78 -1.83 6.21
C ILE A 126 -8.84 -2.59 7.53
N GLN A 127 -10.03 -2.76 8.05
CA GLN A 127 -10.27 -3.39 9.35
C GLN A 127 -11.22 -4.59 9.24
N GLU A 128 -10.88 -5.66 9.97
CA GLU A 128 -11.71 -6.83 10.22
C GLU A 128 -11.62 -7.23 11.70
N GLY A 129 -12.66 -6.92 12.48
CA GLY A 129 -12.60 -7.06 13.93
C GLY A 129 -11.45 -6.23 14.53
N ASP A 130 -10.53 -6.86 15.23
CA ASP A 130 -9.36 -6.21 15.83
C ASP A 130 -8.15 -6.12 14.90
N VAL A 131 -8.20 -6.74 13.72
CA VAL A 131 -7.13 -6.75 12.73
C VAL A 131 -7.23 -5.52 11.83
N ARG A 132 -6.12 -4.80 11.66
CA ARG A 132 -6.04 -3.61 10.81
C ARG A 132 -4.86 -3.68 9.86
N ALA A 133 -5.08 -3.45 8.57
CA ALA A 133 -4.04 -3.30 7.57
C ALA A 133 -4.06 -1.87 7.02
N GLY A 134 -2.96 -1.13 7.23
CA GLY A 134 -2.75 0.19 6.63
C GLY A 134 -1.93 0.07 5.36
N ILE A 135 -2.41 0.60 4.22
CA ILE A 135 -1.72 0.55 2.93
C ILE A 135 -1.55 1.98 2.42
N PHE A 136 -0.31 2.46 2.44
CA PHE A 136 0.08 3.83 2.10
C PHE A 136 1.28 3.79 1.15
N THR A 137 1.01 3.86 -0.12
CA THR A 137 1.98 4.09 -1.20
C THR A 137 1.87 5.56 -1.64
N ASP A 138 2.91 6.08 -2.30
CA ASP A 138 2.89 7.43 -2.83
C ASP A 138 2.58 8.50 -1.76
N LEU A 139 3.48 8.57 -0.80
CA LEU A 139 3.39 9.45 0.35
C LEU A 139 4.63 10.35 0.43
N GLY A 140 4.53 11.62 0.06
CA GLY A 140 5.65 12.57 0.15
C GLY A 140 5.98 12.95 1.59
N GLU A 141 4.97 13.35 2.36
CA GLU A 141 5.08 13.63 3.80
C GLU A 141 3.86 13.08 4.55
N SER A 142 4.10 12.67 5.80
CA SER A 142 3.01 12.16 6.65
C SER A 142 2.17 13.30 7.22
N ASN A 143 0.89 13.01 7.46
CA ASN A 143 -0.05 13.87 8.16
C ASN A 143 -0.61 13.18 9.41
N ALA A 144 -1.42 13.90 10.20
CA ALA A 144 -1.97 13.39 11.45
C ALA A 144 -2.85 12.14 11.26
N ASP A 145 -3.58 12.05 10.13
CA ASP A 145 -4.50 10.94 9.86
C ASP A 145 -3.72 9.67 9.49
N VAL A 146 -2.68 9.77 8.66
CA VAL A 146 -1.73 8.68 8.38
C VAL A 146 -1.08 8.21 9.68
N CYS A 147 -0.55 9.13 10.51
CA CYS A 147 0.05 8.81 11.79
C CYS A 147 -0.93 8.08 12.73
N SER A 148 -2.20 8.49 12.74
CA SER A 148 -3.25 7.83 13.52
C SER A 148 -3.58 6.44 13.01
N ALA A 149 -3.64 6.25 11.69
CA ALA A 149 -3.89 4.95 11.06
C ALA A 149 -2.76 3.94 11.35
N LEU A 150 -1.50 4.39 11.34
CA LEU A 150 -0.34 3.53 11.63
C LEU A 150 -0.36 3.01 13.07
N ARG A 151 -0.75 3.83 14.06
CA ARG A 151 -0.74 3.47 15.49
C ARG A 151 -1.62 2.28 15.86
N GLY A 152 -2.59 1.93 15.08
CA GLY A 152 -3.48 0.81 15.38
C GLY A 152 -3.33 -0.36 14.41
N ALA A 153 -2.41 -0.27 13.45
CA ALA A 153 -2.29 -1.25 12.40
C ALA A 153 -1.53 -2.51 12.83
N THR A 154 -2.07 -3.66 12.47
CA THR A 154 -1.45 -4.99 12.65
C THR A 154 -0.46 -5.28 11.51
N LEU A 155 -0.84 -4.91 10.29
CA LEU A 155 0.02 -4.86 9.11
C LEU A 155 0.14 -3.42 8.64
N ILE A 156 1.36 -2.95 8.41
CA ILE A 156 1.63 -1.65 7.80
C ILE A 156 2.33 -1.89 6.46
N VAL A 157 1.72 -1.45 5.36
CA VAL A 157 2.35 -1.32 4.05
C VAL A 157 2.63 0.16 3.85
N LEU A 158 3.91 0.54 3.84
CA LEU A 158 4.33 1.94 3.79
C LEU A 158 5.38 2.16 2.73
N GLU A 159 5.29 3.30 2.04
CA GLU A 159 6.29 3.71 1.08
C GLU A 159 7.67 3.85 1.71
N SER A 160 8.69 3.30 1.01
CA SER A 160 10.11 3.52 1.28
C SER A 160 10.80 3.67 -0.08
N ASN A 161 10.61 4.83 -0.72
CA ASN A 161 10.88 4.99 -2.15
C ASN A 161 12.36 5.04 -2.47
N TYR A 162 13.13 5.90 -1.81
CA TYR A 162 14.52 6.15 -2.17
C TYR A 162 15.46 6.15 -0.97
N ASP A 163 16.71 5.73 -1.23
CA ASP A 163 17.85 6.05 -0.40
C ASP A 163 18.36 7.45 -0.75
N GLU A 164 18.62 8.28 0.24
CA GLU A 164 18.98 9.68 0.07
C GLU A 164 20.31 9.87 -0.70
N ARG A 165 21.29 8.98 -0.44
CA ARG A 165 22.60 9.01 -1.11
C ARG A 165 22.49 8.55 -2.55
N MET A 166 21.73 7.47 -2.79
CA MET A 166 21.48 6.96 -4.14
C MET A 166 20.73 7.98 -4.99
N LEU A 167 19.68 8.63 -4.46
CA LEU A 167 18.95 9.67 -5.16
C LEU A 167 19.87 10.87 -5.45
N GLN A 168 20.69 11.30 -4.47
CA GLN A 168 21.63 12.42 -4.65
C GLN A 168 22.65 12.14 -5.75
N ALA A 169 23.27 10.96 -5.73
CA ALA A 169 24.29 10.55 -6.69
C ALA A 169 23.73 10.05 -8.02
N GLY A 170 22.45 9.65 -8.06
CA GLY A 170 21.80 9.00 -9.18
C GLY A 170 21.64 9.88 -10.42
N PRO A 171 21.26 9.30 -11.56
CA PRO A 171 21.30 9.94 -12.88
C PRO A 171 20.16 10.94 -13.13
N TYR A 172 19.21 11.07 -12.20
CA TYR A 172 18.06 11.96 -12.39
C TYR A 172 18.48 13.44 -12.40
N PRO A 173 17.85 14.26 -13.26
CA PRO A 173 18.11 15.70 -13.28
C PRO A 173 17.64 16.37 -11.98
N ALA A 174 18.25 17.51 -11.65
CA ALA A 174 18.04 18.19 -10.38
C ALA A 174 16.56 18.54 -10.08
N HIS A 175 15.78 18.91 -11.10
CA HIS A 175 14.36 19.21 -10.93
C HIS A 175 13.55 17.98 -10.51
N LEU A 176 13.85 16.79 -11.09
CA LEU A 176 13.20 15.54 -10.73
C LEU A 176 13.59 15.09 -9.32
N LYS A 177 14.87 15.21 -8.93
CA LYS A 177 15.31 14.96 -7.55
C LYS A 177 14.59 15.83 -6.53
N ARG A 178 14.38 17.12 -6.85
CA ARG A 178 13.60 18.04 -5.99
C ARG A 178 12.13 17.62 -5.89
N ARG A 179 11.48 17.26 -7.02
CA ARG A 179 10.10 16.76 -7.02
C ARG A 179 9.98 15.51 -6.15
N ILE A 180 10.86 14.52 -6.32
CA ILE A 180 10.85 13.26 -5.55
C ILE A 180 10.96 13.53 -4.05
N ARG A 181 11.82 14.47 -3.62
CA ARG A 181 12.01 14.83 -2.20
C ARG A 181 10.97 15.80 -1.66
N GLY A 182 10.15 16.36 -2.51
CA GLY A 182 9.17 17.37 -2.11
C GLY A 182 8.04 16.79 -1.29
N PRO A 183 7.25 17.65 -0.62
CA PRO A 183 6.16 17.22 0.25
C PRO A 183 5.05 16.45 -0.50
N LEU A 184 4.91 16.67 -1.81
CA LEU A 184 4.00 15.94 -2.70
C LEU A 184 4.73 14.85 -3.52
N GLY A 185 5.98 14.55 -3.20
CA GLY A 185 6.78 13.54 -3.90
C GLY A 185 6.63 12.16 -3.26
N HIS A 186 7.74 11.63 -2.75
CA HIS A 186 7.82 10.28 -2.18
C HIS A 186 8.59 10.24 -0.87
N LEU A 187 8.29 9.26 -0.03
CA LEU A 187 8.92 9.08 1.27
C LEU A 187 10.27 8.36 1.11
N GLY A 188 11.36 8.98 1.58
CA GLY A 188 12.67 8.36 1.62
C GLY A 188 12.82 7.32 2.74
N ASN A 189 13.82 6.45 2.65
CA ASN A 189 14.05 5.38 3.62
C ASN A 189 14.17 5.89 5.05
N HIS A 190 14.88 7.00 5.25
CA HIS A 190 15.06 7.59 6.58
C HIS A 190 13.74 8.11 7.14
N ALA A 191 12.97 8.87 6.36
CA ALA A 191 11.67 9.40 6.78
C ALA A 191 10.65 8.29 7.05
N CYS A 192 10.65 7.23 6.23
CA CYS A 192 9.84 6.02 6.45
C CYS A 192 10.21 5.36 7.79
N ALA A 193 11.48 5.14 8.07
CA ALA A 193 11.96 4.52 9.30
C ALA A 193 11.62 5.36 10.54
N GLU A 194 11.76 6.69 10.49
CA GLU A 194 11.36 7.61 11.56
C GLU A 194 9.85 7.58 11.80
N LEU A 195 9.05 7.60 10.73
CA LEU A 195 7.60 7.53 10.84
C LEU A 195 7.15 6.21 11.49
N LEU A 196 7.73 5.10 11.07
CA LEU A 196 7.46 3.79 11.68
C LEU A 196 7.85 3.76 13.16
N ALA A 197 9.05 4.21 13.52
CA ALA A 197 9.52 4.20 14.90
C ALA A 197 8.64 5.02 15.85
N GLY A 198 8.02 6.09 15.35
CA GLY A 198 7.10 6.90 16.12
C GLY A 198 5.68 6.32 16.29
N HIS A 199 5.31 5.31 15.49
CA HIS A 199 3.91 4.89 15.37
C HIS A 199 3.66 3.39 15.42
N VAL A 200 4.67 2.52 15.24
CA VAL A 200 4.50 1.07 15.48
C VAL A 200 4.23 0.82 16.95
N GLY A 201 3.28 -0.07 17.22
CA GLY A 201 2.90 -0.49 18.58
C GLY A 201 3.07 -2.01 18.75
N GLU A 202 2.76 -2.50 19.95
CA GLU A 202 2.83 -3.93 20.28
C GLU A 202 1.95 -4.80 19.34
N GLN A 203 0.85 -4.26 18.86
CA GLN A 203 -0.06 -4.94 17.91
C GLN A 203 0.48 -5.01 16.49
N THR A 204 1.50 -4.21 16.13
CA THR A 204 2.06 -4.21 14.78
C THR A 204 2.91 -5.46 14.58
N ALA A 205 2.40 -6.41 13.83
CA ALA A 205 3.06 -7.69 13.60
C ALA A 205 4.09 -7.62 12.48
N GLU A 206 3.75 -6.91 11.39
CA GLU A 206 4.61 -6.85 10.21
C GLU A 206 4.54 -5.47 9.55
N VAL A 207 5.66 -5.06 8.97
CA VAL A 207 5.81 -3.87 8.14
C VAL A 207 6.30 -4.31 6.76
N TRP A 208 5.59 -3.89 5.73
CA TRP A 208 5.98 -4.05 4.34
C TRP A 208 6.46 -2.72 3.79
N LEU A 209 7.74 -2.66 3.45
CA LEU A 209 8.32 -1.51 2.75
C LEU A 209 7.96 -1.62 1.27
N ALA A 210 7.16 -0.68 0.79
CA ALA A 210 6.56 -0.70 -0.53
C ALA A 210 7.07 0.46 -1.41
N HIS A 211 6.70 0.44 -2.67
CA HIS A 211 6.96 1.49 -3.67
C HIS A 211 8.45 1.89 -3.81
N LEU A 212 9.36 0.88 -3.73
CA LEU A 212 10.81 1.11 -3.83
C LEU A 212 11.20 1.52 -5.26
N SER A 213 11.94 2.63 -5.36
CA SER A 213 12.52 3.10 -6.62
C SER A 213 13.52 2.09 -7.19
N GLU A 214 13.40 1.80 -8.48
CA GLU A 214 14.32 0.89 -9.17
C GLU A 214 15.75 1.42 -9.25
N LYS A 215 15.89 2.74 -9.43
CA LYS A 215 17.19 3.38 -9.65
C LYS A 215 17.80 3.99 -8.40
N ASN A 216 16.98 4.37 -7.44
CA ASN A 216 17.42 5.15 -6.28
C ASN A 216 17.21 4.41 -4.96
N ASN A 217 16.97 3.08 -5.00
CA ASN A 217 16.85 2.28 -3.80
C ASN A 217 17.28 0.83 -4.04
N ARG A 218 17.55 0.13 -2.93
CA ARG A 218 17.76 -1.33 -2.89
C ARG A 218 16.95 -1.90 -1.72
N PRO A 219 16.28 -3.05 -1.89
CA PRO A 219 15.50 -3.68 -0.83
C PRO A 219 16.27 -3.83 0.49
N GLU A 220 17.53 -4.23 0.41
CA GLU A 220 18.38 -4.44 1.59
C GLU A 220 18.66 -3.14 2.34
N ILE A 221 18.88 -2.01 1.61
CA ILE A 221 19.13 -0.70 2.22
C ILE A 221 17.86 -0.21 2.95
N ALA A 222 16.72 -0.27 2.30
CA ALA A 222 15.44 0.11 2.89
C ALA A 222 15.15 -0.71 4.16
N ARG A 223 15.30 -2.05 4.08
CA ARG A 223 15.05 -2.95 5.19
C ARG A 223 16.00 -2.69 6.37
N ILE A 224 17.31 -2.64 6.13
CA ILE A 224 18.32 -2.41 7.19
C ILE A 224 18.10 -1.05 7.85
N SER A 225 17.82 0.01 7.07
CA SER A 225 17.54 1.35 7.61
C SER A 225 16.35 1.33 8.58
N THR A 226 15.29 0.62 8.21
CA THR A 226 14.09 0.49 9.05
C THR A 226 14.34 -0.38 10.28
N GLU A 227 14.94 -1.56 10.12
CA GLU A 227 15.25 -2.47 11.23
C GLU A 227 16.12 -1.80 12.29
N LEU A 228 17.18 -1.11 11.87
CA LEU A 228 18.07 -0.37 12.79
C LEU A 228 17.29 0.69 13.60
N ARG A 229 16.34 1.37 12.96
CA ARG A 229 15.55 2.41 13.66
C ARG A 229 14.53 1.80 14.63
N LEU A 230 14.04 0.59 14.34
CA LEU A 230 13.08 -0.14 15.17
C LEU A 230 13.72 -0.96 16.30
N THR A 231 15.04 -1.02 16.43
CA THR A 231 15.72 -1.79 17.49
C THR A 231 15.35 -1.34 18.90
N GLY A 232 14.90 -0.08 19.07
CA GLY A 232 14.44 0.47 20.36
C GLY A 232 12.98 0.16 20.72
N CYS A 233 12.23 -0.48 19.83
CA CYS A 233 10.84 -0.85 20.10
C CYS A 233 10.78 -2.08 21.01
N ALA A 234 9.87 -2.09 21.99
CA ALA A 234 9.68 -3.22 22.90
C ALA A 234 9.29 -4.53 22.17
N ALA A 235 8.54 -4.41 21.06
CA ALA A 235 8.15 -5.53 20.20
C ALA A 235 8.35 -5.12 18.72
N PRO A 236 9.58 -5.18 18.19
CA PRO A 236 9.83 -4.75 16.81
C PRO A 236 9.07 -5.65 15.81
N PRO A 237 8.37 -5.07 14.82
CA PRO A 237 7.67 -5.84 13.80
C PRO A 237 8.66 -6.57 12.87
N ILE A 238 8.19 -7.60 12.18
CA ILE A 238 8.92 -8.17 11.05
C ILE A 238 8.94 -7.15 9.92
N VAL A 239 10.12 -6.87 9.35
CA VAL A 239 10.26 -5.91 8.25
C VAL A 239 10.55 -6.66 6.96
N THR A 240 9.65 -6.55 5.99
CA THR A 240 9.75 -7.18 4.67
C THR A 240 9.71 -6.10 3.58
N THR A 241 10.43 -6.28 2.49
CA THR A 241 10.33 -5.43 1.30
C THR A 241 9.38 -6.04 0.29
N VAL A 242 8.45 -5.26 -0.24
CA VAL A 242 7.53 -5.72 -1.28
C VAL A 242 8.27 -5.83 -2.61
N PRO A 243 8.24 -7.01 -3.28
CA PRO A 243 8.82 -7.17 -4.61
C PRO A 243 8.12 -6.26 -5.63
N ARG A 244 8.87 -5.75 -6.63
CA ARG A 244 8.27 -4.95 -7.70
C ARG A 244 7.38 -5.78 -8.60
N PHE A 245 7.85 -6.95 -9.04
CA PHE A 245 7.11 -7.92 -9.86
C PHE A 245 7.70 -9.32 -9.72
N GLY A 246 6.94 -10.32 -10.18
CA GLY A 246 7.42 -11.69 -10.39
C GLY A 246 7.25 -12.63 -9.22
N SER A 247 7.20 -12.13 -8.01
CA SER A 247 6.83 -12.88 -6.81
C SER A 247 5.79 -12.09 -6.03
N SER A 248 4.79 -12.78 -5.47
CA SER A 248 3.85 -12.21 -4.52
C SER A 248 4.33 -12.50 -3.10
N ILE A 249 4.04 -11.58 -2.18
CA ILE A 249 4.13 -11.84 -0.75
C ILE A 249 2.73 -11.78 -0.16
N SER A 250 2.50 -12.58 0.87
CA SER A 250 1.19 -12.63 1.54
C SER A 250 1.37 -12.58 3.05
N TRP A 251 0.45 -11.91 3.72
CA TRP A 251 0.33 -11.82 5.16
C TRP A 251 -1.04 -12.32 5.59
N ASP A 252 -1.09 -13.25 6.54
CA ASP A 252 -2.31 -13.87 7.03
C ASP A 252 -2.47 -13.61 8.54
N SER A 253 -3.50 -12.87 8.90
CA SER A 253 -3.79 -12.54 10.30
C SER A 253 -4.05 -13.77 11.19
N ASP A 254 -4.51 -14.87 10.61
CA ASP A 254 -4.79 -16.10 11.39
C ASP A 254 -3.52 -16.82 11.80
N GLN A 255 -2.42 -16.65 11.06
CA GLN A 255 -1.12 -17.19 11.45
C GLN A 255 -0.56 -16.47 12.67
N ILE A 256 -0.80 -15.16 12.81
CA ILE A 256 -0.37 -14.36 13.95
C ILE A 256 -1.14 -14.76 15.22
N ARG A 257 -2.45 -15.00 15.07
CA ARG A 257 -3.30 -15.49 16.19
C ARG A 257 -2.90 -16.85 16.68
N LYS A 258 -2.40 -17.75 15.80
CA LYS A 258 -1.92 -19.10 16.15
C LYS A 258 -0.54 -19.10 16.82
N HIS A 259 0.28 -18.11 16.52
CA HIS A 259 1.64 -17.96 17.05
C HIS A 259 1.84 -16.53 17.60
N PRO A 260 1.18 -16.17 18.73
CA PRO A 260 1.39 -14.90 19.34
C PRO A 260 2.89 -14.78 19.70
N ARG A 261 3.48 -13.62 19.42
CA ARG A 261 4.88 -13.35 19.78
C ARG A 261 5.07 -13.64 21.25
N GLN A 262 5.96 -14.56 21.60
CA GLN A 262 6.43 -14.69 22.97
C GLN A 262 7.17 -13.40 23.30
N ALA A 263 6.63 -12.65 24.25
CA ALA A 263 7.38 -11.55 24.88
C ALA A 263 8.66 -12.19 25.44
N THR A 264 9.81 -11.84 24.89
CA THR A 264 11.11 -12.19 25.49
C THR A 264 11.20 -11.39 26.78
N LEU A 265 10.91 -12.05 27.91
CA LEU A 265 11.22 -11.53 29.23
C LEU A 265 12.74 -11.58 29.37
N PHE A 266 13.38 -10.41 29.25
CA PHE A 266 14.74 -10.16 29.76
C PHE A 266 14.68 -8.96 30.67
#